data_4a390d17de8220fc767b85bb5e394478
#
_entry.id   4a390d17de8220fc767b85bb5e394478
#
_cell.length_a   1.000
_cell.length_b   1.000
_cell.length_c   1.000
_cell.angle_alpha   90.00
_cell.angle_beta   90.00
_cell.angle_gamma   90.00
#
_symmetry.space_group_name_H-M   'P 1'
#
loop_
_entity.id
_entity.type
_entity.pdbx_description
1 polymer ?
#
loop_
_entity_poly.entity_id
_entity_poly.type
_entity_poly.pdbx_seq_one_letter_code
_entity_poly.pdbx_strand_id
1 'polypeptide(L)'
;MKTYRKSALILLLFAIFLAACAPRLPATVAPTFTVVPATPTSTPTSEPDPVSWWQDRVFYEIFVRSFKDSDGDGIGDFQGIIQQLDYLNDGDPTTHDDLGVGALWLMPINPSPSYHGYDVTDYTAVNPDYGTMDDFKQLLAEAEKRDIKVIIDLVLNHTSTEHPWFQASQDPESPFHDWYVWSDTKPQTPGPWSQTVWHRNAANNLYYYGVFWDGMPDLNYDNPDVRAEMLDVTKFWLEEVGVDGFRVDAARYLFAEGSVQQDTESTIAWFEDWRDFYKAIDPETFSVGEVWTNLQVTAKYSEGMDSLFMFDLAEDIKNGVYAADSARIVASYQDVLTYFPDGNFSAFLSNHDQQRVMSLYGRNVEKAKLAALVYLTGPGTPFIYYGEEIGMTGNKPDENLRRPMQWTDDARGGFTTGTPWQPLEPDFEEVNLALQNENPNTLLNHYRRLIHLRNAHPALRGGEYLPLSSSCRQVYAVLRLLEEDALLIIA
;
A
#
# COMPACT_ATOMS: atom_id res chain seq x y z
N MET A 1 36.13 -28.20 -12.98
CA MET A 1 35.48 -29.39 -12.41
C MET A 1 34.80 -29.12 -11.06
N LYS A 2 34.37 -27.89 -10.76
CA LYS A 2 33.64 -27.54 -9.51
C LYS A 2 32.16 -27.17 -9.71
N THR A 3 31.72 -26.94 -10.93
CA THR A 3 30.36 -26.46 -11.27
C THR A 3 29.30 -27.57 -11.36
N TYR A 4 29.66 -28.82 -11.50
CA TYR A 4 28.70 -29.94 -11.67
C TYR A 4 28.17 -30.53 -10.35
N ARG A 5 28.71 -30.16 -9.17
CA ARG A 5 28.26 -30.74 -7.89
C ARG A 5 27.08 -30.00 -7.24
N LYS A 6 26.87 -28.72 -7.55
CA LYS A 6 25.75 -27.95 -6.99
C LYS A 6 24.42 -28.25 -7.71
N SER A 7 24.44 -28.44 -9.01
CA SER A 7 23.25 -28.80 -9.80
C SER A 7 22.65 -30.17 -9.45
N ALA A 8 23.47 -31.10 -8.96
CA ALA A 8 23.00 -32.43 -8.55
C ALA A 8 22.26 -32.41 -7.18
N LEU A 9 22.54 -31.45 -6.32
CA LEU A 9 21.88 -31.36 -5.02
C LEU A 9 20.47 -30.78 -5.13
N ILE A 10 20.23 -29.87 -6.07
CA ILE A 10 18.91 -29.31 -6.38
C ILE A 10 17.97 -30.39 -6.96
N LEU A 11 18.50 -31.30 -7.74
CA LEU A 11 17.73 -32.43 -8.32
C LEU A 11 17.35 -33.51 -7.30
N LEU A 12 18.06 -33.65 -6.18
CA LEU A 12 17.79 -34.69 -5.18
C LEU A 12 16.71 -34.33 -4.17
N LEU A 13 16.44 -33.05 -3.96
CA LEU A 13 15.32 -32.57 -3.11
C LEU A 13 13.95 -32.67 -3.80
N PHE A 14 13.92 -32.93 -5.11
CA PHE A 14 12.71 -33.05 -5.92
C PHE A 14 11.87 -34.32 -5.65
N ALA A 15 12.39 -35.29 -4.94
CA ALA A 15 11.78 -36.63 -4.84
C ALA A 15 10.85 -36.82 -3.63
N ILE A 16 10.69 -35.87 -2.72
CA ILE A 16 10.08 -36.14 -1.39
C ILE A 16 8.71 -35.48 -1.14
N PHE A 17 8.23 -34.52 -1.97
CA PHE A 17 7.01 -33.75 -1.63
C PHE A 17 5.90 -33.75 -2.69
N LEU A 18 5.45 -34.91 -3.16
CA LEU A 18 4.32 -35.00 -4.14
C LEU A 18 3.18 -35.92 -3.68
N ALA A 19 2.68 -35.74 -2.46
CA ALA A 19 1.59 -36.59 -1.95
C ALA A 19 0.29 -35.85 -1.58
N ALA A 20 0.07 -34.59 -1.99
CA ALA A 20 -1.03 -33.78 -1.44
C ALA A 20 -2.26 -33.55 -2.33
N CYS A 21 -2.26 -33.94 -3.61
CA CYS A 21 -3.39 -33.64 -4.52
C CYS A 21 -3.98 -34.85 -5.24
N ALA A 22 -4.17 -36.00 -4.61
CA ALA A 22 -4.81 -37.14 -5.27
C ALA A 22 -6.07 -37.64 -4.53
N PRO A 23 -7.27 -37.60 -5.13
CA PRO A 23 -8.26 -38.61 -4.83
C PRO A 23 -7.69 -39.96 -5.31
N ARG A 24 -7.89 -41.02 -4.50
CA ARG A 24 -7.37 -42.36 -4.80
C ARG A 24 -7.82 -42.83 -6.20
N LEU A 25 -6.96 -42.72 -7.18
CA LEU A 25 -7.04 -43.42 -8.47
C LEU A 25 -5.70 -44.14 -8.68
N PRO A 26 -5.71 -45.27 -9.44
CA PRO A 26 -4.54 -46.15 -9.53
C PRO A 26 -3.39 -45.48 -10.27
N ALA A 27 -2.22 -45.76 -9.78
CA ALA A 27 -0.87 -45.47 -10.29
C ALA A 27 -0.69 -44.59 -11.52
N THR A 28 -0.15 -43.42 -11.26
CA THR A 28 1.12 -42.86 -11.72
C THR A 28 1.23 -42.13 -13.03
N VAL A 29 1.41 -40.86 -12.93
CA VAL A 29 2.49 -40.15 -13.67
C VAL A 29 2.99 -39.07 -12.75
N ALA A 30 4.29 -39.01 -12.45
CA ALA A 30 4.90 -37.91 -11.73
C ALA A 30 4.72 -36.61 -12.54
N PRO A 31 4.33 -35.48 -11.92
CA PRO A 31 4.22 -34.22 -12.64
C PRO A 31 5.59 -33.87 -13.24
N THR A 32 5.58 -33.67 -14.55
CA THR A 32 6.78 -33.22 -15.28
C THR A 32 6.70 -31.68 -15.28
N PHE A 33 7.65 -31.02 -14.61
CA PHE A 33 7.81 -29.57 -14.71
C PHE A 33 8.62 -29.28 -15.98
N THR A 34 8.07 -28.44 -16.84
CA THR A 34 8.80 -27.95 -18.00
C THR A 34 9.09 -26.48 -17.75
N VAL A 35 10.35 -26.12 -17.67
CA VAL A 35 10.76 -24.71 -17.71
C VAL A 35 10.45 -24.22 -19.12
N VAL A 36 9.55 -23.25 -19.25
CA VAL A 36 9.35 -22.54 -20.51
C VAL A 36 10.51 -21.56 -20.63
N PRO A 37 11.44 -21.74 -21.59
CA PRO A 37 12.54 -20.80 -21.73
C PRO A 37 11.97 -19.43 -22.08
N ALA A 38 12.27 -18.44 -21.27
CA ALA A 38 12.11 -17.07 -21.71
C ALA A 38 12.98 -16.83 -22.94
N THR A 39 12.45 -16.16 -23.95
CA THR A 39 13.24 -15.74 -25.12
C THR A 39 14.40 -14.90 -24.59
N PRO A 40 15.66 -15.20 -24.93
CA PRO A 40 16.78 -14.43 -24.40
C PRO A 40 16.68 -13.00 -24.89
N THR A 41 16.30 -12.10 -23.99
CA THR A 41 16.44 -10.67 -24.18
C THR A 41 17.92 -10.34 -24.06
N SER A 42 18.43 -9.48 -24.92
CA SER A 42 19.83 -9.05 -25.03
C SER A 42 20.45 -8.79 -23.65
N THR A 43 21.58 -9.39 -23.40
CA THR A 43 22.42 -9.22 -22.20
C THR A 43 22.72 -7.73 -21.99
N PRO A 44 22.31 -7.12 -20.87
CA PRO A 44 22.81 -5.80 -20.51
C PRO A 44 24.27 -5.93 -20.09
N THR A 45 25.14 -5.12 -20.67
CA THR A 45 26.56 -4.97 -20.29
C THR A 45 26.77 -3.76 -19.36
N SER A 46 25.80 -3.45 -18.51
CA SER A 46 25.94 -2.49 -17.42
C SER A 46 25.88 -3.23 -16.07
N GLU A 47 26.65 -2.79 -15.11
CA GLU A 47 26.41 -3.17 -13.71
C GLU A 47 24.91 -2.92 -13.43
N PRO A 48 24.22 -3.83 -12.74
CA PRO A 48 22.84 -3.58 -12.37
C PRO A 48 22.78 -2.26 -11.61
N ASP A 49 21.85 -1.38 -11.98
CA ASP A 49 21.58 -0.17 -11.21
C ASP A 49 21.31 -0.56 -9.76
N PRO A 50 21.83 0.20 -8.78
CA PRO A 50 21.60 -0.12 -7.39
C PRO A 50 20.08 -0.17 -7.13
N VAL A 51 19.63 -1.26 -6.52
CA VAL A 51 18.22 -1.45 -6.15
C VAL A 51 17.82 -0.29 -5.24
N SER A 52 16.78 0.43 -5.61
CA SER A 52 16.26 1.53 -4.79
C SER A 52 15.80 1.02 -3.42
N TRP A 53 15.99 1.82 -2.36
CA TRP A 53 15.73 1.37 -0.99
C TRP A 53 14.31 0.83 -0.78
N TRP A 54 13.31 1.37 -1.48
CA TRP A 54 11.91 0.93 -1.36
C TRP A 54 11.64 -0.45 -1.95
N GLN A 55 12.40 -0.88 -2.94
CA GLN A 55 12.29 -2.22 -3.51
C GLN A 55 12.79 -3.30 -2.55
N ASP A 56 13.69 -2.93 -1.65
CA ASP A 56 14.25 -3.80 -0.61
C ASP A 56 13.38 -3.94 0.62
N ARG A 57 12.29 -3.18 0.73
CA ARG A 57 11.47 -3.09 1.94
C ARG A 57 10.12 -3.75 1.79
N VAL A 58 9.54 -4.14 2.91
CA VAL A 58 8.13 -4.42 3.08
C VAL A 58 7.52 -3.23 3.79
N PHE A 59 6.48 -2.65 3.21
CA PHE A 59 5.74 -1.52 3.79
C PHE A 59 4.59 -2.01 4.66
N TYR A 60 4.29 -1.25 5.71
CA TYR A 60 3.17 -1.49 6.59
C TYR A 60 2.29 -0.23 6.68
N GLU A 61 1.06 -0.34 6.21
CA GLU A 61 0.07 0.73 6.21
C GLU A 61 -0.56 0.85 7.59
N ILE A 62 -0.50 2.04 8.18
CA ILE A 62 -1.04 2.37 9.50
C ILE A 62 -2.11 3.44 9.40
N PHE A 63 -3.31 3.16 9.91
CA PHE A 63 -4.25 4.19 10.31
C PHE A 63 -3.95 4.60 11.75
N VAL A 64 -3.34 5.78 11.93
CA VAL A 64 -2.84 6.26 13.24
C VAL A 64 -3.92 6.17 14.30
N ARG A 65 -5.12 6.67 14.00
CA ARG A 65 -6.32 6.66 14.87
C ARG A 65 -6.68 5.29 15.45
N SER A 66 -6.31 4.21 14.75
CA SER A 66 -6.68 2.84 15.09
C SER A 66 -5.53 1.94 15.49
N PHE A 67 -4.28 2.42 15.48
CA PHE A 67 -3.16 1.54 15.72
C PHE A 67 -2.88 1.31 17.19
N LYS A 68 -2.60 2.39 17.95
CA LYS A 68 -2.36 2.33 19.39
C LYS A 68 -2.58 3.68 20.03
N ASP A 69 -3.40 3.73 21.06
CA ASP A 69 -3.64 4.91 21.91
C ASP A 69 -2.70 4.86 23.12
N SER A 70 -1.92 5.91 23.31
CA SER A 70 -0.93 6.01 24.38
C SER A 70 -1.41 6.74 25.62
N ASP A 71 -2.40 7.65 25.50
CA ASP A 71 -2.86 8.56 26.56
C ASP A 71 -4.24 8.21 27.13
N GLY A 72 -5.01 7.35 26.45
CA GLY A 72 -6.27 6.80 26.94
C GLY A 72 -7.49 7.62 26.54
N ASP A 73 -7.40 8.49 25.55
CA ASP A 73 -8.54 9.27 25.02
C ASP A 73 -9.43 8.45 24.07
N GLY A 74 -8.96 7.31 23.61
CA GLY A 74 -9.67 6.38 22.71
C GLY A 74 -9.25 6.51 21.25
N ILE A 75 -8.31 7.37 20.93
CA ILE A 75 -7.77 7.63 19.60
C ILE A 75 -6.31 7.22 19.57
N GLY A 76 -5.88 6.49 18.53
CA GLY A 76 -4.46 6.16 18.35
C GLY A 76 -3.64 7.39 17.99
N ASP A 77 -2.38 7.40 18.42
CA ASP A 77 -1.50 8.56 18.33
C ASP A 77 -0.05 8.19 17.97
N PHE A 78 0.81 9.19 17.71
CA PHE A 78 2.21 8.98 17.35
C PHE A 78 3.02 8.29 18.45
N GLN A 79 2.76 8.64 19.71
CA GLN A 79 3.43 8.00 20.85
C GLN A 79 3.02 6.52 20.98
N GLY A 80 1.78 6.18 20.63
CA GLY A 80 1.30 4.82 20.54
C GLY A 80 2.03 4.02 19.44
N ILE A 81 2.29 4.62 18.27
CA ILE A 81 3.09 3.98 17.23
C ILE A 81 4.52 3.75 17.74
N ILE A 82 5.14 4.75 18.38
CA ILE A 82 6.49 4.62 18.96
C ILE A 82 6.56 3.44 19.94
N GLN A 83 5.54 3.24 20.78
CA GLN A 83 5.47 2.10 21.71
C GLN A 83 5.45 0.74 21.01
N GLN A 84 5.08 0.68 19.73
CA GLN A 84 4.93 -0.56 18.97
C GLN A 84 5.98 -0.73 17.86
N LEU A 85 6.98 0.15 17.77
CA LEU A 85 8.01 0.04 16.73
C LEU A 85 8.80 -1.26 16.83
N ASP A 86 9.10 -1.75 18.04
CA ASP A 86 9.82 -3.01 18.22
C ASP A 86 9.00 -4.24 17.76
N TYR A 87 7.67 -4.15 17.71
CA TYR A 87 6.84 -5.16 17.07
C TYR A 87 6.96 -5.14 15.54
N LEU A 88 7.08 -3.95 14.97
CA LEU A 88 7.19 -3.75 13.51
C LEU A 88 8.60 -4.13 13.02
N ASN A 89 9.63 -3.64 13.71
CA ASN A 89 11.04 -3.94 13.50
C ASN A 89 11.84 -3.47 14.72
N ASP A 90 12.59 -4.34 15.34
CA ASP A 90 13.41 -3.99 16.53
C ASP A 90 14.80 -3.44 16.18
N GLY A 91 15.15 -3.41 14.89
CA GLY A 91 16.42 -2.93 14.38
C GLY A 91 17.56 -3.95 14.50
N ASP A 92 17.33 -5.14 15.02
CA ASP A 92 18.32 -6.22 15.11
C ASP A 92 18.06 -7.29 14.02
N PRO A 93 18.85 -7.35 12.95
CA PRO A 93 18.62 -8.31 11.86
C PRO A 93 18.86 -9.77 12.27
N THR A 94 19.27 -10.04 13.51
CA THR A 94 19.49 -11.40 14.03
C THR A 94 18.31 -11.96 14.80
N THR A 95 17.34 -11.10 15.17
CA THR A 95 16.07 -11.51 15.79
C THR A 95 15.03 -11.79 14.72
N HIS A 96 13.95 -12.46 15.05
CA HIS A 96 12.84 -12.79 14.14
C HIS A 96 11.50 -12.85 14.87
N ASP A 97 11.39 -12.14 15.99
CA ASP A 97 10.19 -12.03 16.81
C ASP A 97 9.40 -10.74 16.58
N ASP A 98 9.98 -9.80 15.80
CA ASP A 98 9.30 -8.68 15.16
C ASP A 98 8.67 -9.09 13.82
N LEU A 99 7.99 -8.15 13.12
CA LEU A 99 7.50 -8.39 11.76
C LEU A 99 8.60 -8.31 10.71
N GLY A 100 9.66 -7.51 10.92
CA GLY A 100 10.73 -7.25 9.98
C GLY A 100 10.35 -6.30 8.84
N VAL A 101 9.33 -5.43 9.02
CA VAL A 101 8.97 -4.41 8.02
C VAL A 101 10.00 -3.29 8.00
N GLY A 102 10.30 -2.77 6.83
CA GLY A 102 11.33 -1.75 6.67
C GLY A 102 10.80 -0.36 6.31
N ALA A 103 9.47 -0.21 6.16
CA ALA A 103 8.86 1.09 5.92
C ALA A 103 7.41 1.14 6.44
N LEU A 104 6.98 2.34 6.84
CA LEU A 104 5.61 2.64 7.26
C LEU A 104 4.97 3.59 6.24
N TRP A 105 3.73 3.32 5.89
CA TRP A 105 2.83 4.28 5.27
C TRP A 105 1.79 4.69 6.30
N LEU A 106 1.80 5.98 6.69
CA LEU A 106 0.79 6.56 7.55
C LEU A 106 -0.32 7.16 6.69
N MET A 107 -1.56 6.68 6.87
CA MET A 107 -2.76 7.33 6.33
C MET A 107 -2.79 8.79 6.79
N PRO A 108 -3.66 9.67 6.21
CA PRO A 108 -3.54 11.11 6.41
C PRO A 108 -3.36 11.53 7.87
N ILE A 109 -2.30 12.29 8.11
CA ILE A 109 -1.92 12.78 9.45
C ILE A 109 -2.21 14.26 9.64
N ASN A 110 -2.70 14.94 8.62
CA ASN A 110 -3.05 16.36 8.67
C ASN A 110 -4.34 16.63 9.46
N PRO A 111 -4.54 17.86 9.98
CA PRO A 111 -5.80 18.27 10.55
C PRO A 111 -6.96 18.10 9.57
N SER A 112 -8.06 17.52 10.05
CA SER A 112 -9.24 17.19 9.26
C SER A 112 -10.47 17.15 10.17
N PRO A 113 -11.66 17.61 9.70
CA PRO A 113 -12.89 17.50 10.48
C PRO A 113 -13.45 16.07 10.52
N SER A 114 -13.02 15.20 9.60
CA SER A 114 -13.47 13.81 9.55
C SER A 114 -12.46 12.85 10.19
N TYR A 115 -12.97 11.69 10.60
CA TYR A 115 -12.12 10.64 11.20
C TYR A 115 -11.11 10.05 10.20
N HIS A 116 -11.38 10.13 8.90
CA HIS A 116 -10.55 9.51 7.85
C HIS A 116 -9.35 10.35 7.44
N GLY A 117 -9.39 11.67 7.65
CA GLY A 117 -8.26 12.55 7.40
C GLY A 117 -8.09 13.08 5.98
N TYR A 118 -8.88 12.60 5.01
CA TYR A 118 -8.71 12.98 3.60
C TYR A 118 -9.26 14.39 3.27
N ASP A 119 -10.11 14.97 4.08
CA ASP A 119 -10.59 16.34 3.95
C ASP A 119 -9.70 17.30 4.77
N VAL A 120 -8.51 17.57 4.24
CA VAL A 120 -7.45 18.35 4.89
C VAL A 120 -7.86 19.80 5.13
N THR A 121 -7.54 20.34 6.33
CA THR A 121 -7.73 21.75 6.68
C THR A 121 -6.44 22.55 6.84
N ASP A 122 -5.30 21.88 6.98
CA ASP A 122 -3.96 22.48 7.03
C ASP A 122 -2.91 21.44 6.57
N TYR A 123 -2.25 21.70 5.44
CA TYR A 123 -1.26 20.78 4.86
C TYR A 123 0.07 20.75 5.58
N THR A 124 0.37 21.73 6.44
CA THR A 124 1.68 21.88 7.10
C THR A 124 1.63 21.59 8.59
N ALA A 125 0.51 21.09 9.08
CA ALA A 125 0.31 20.69 10.47
C ALA A 125 -0.04 19.20 10.58
N VAL A 126 0.16 18.63 11.77
CA VAL A 126 -0.35 17.30 12.12
C VAL A 126 -1.69 17.42 12.87
N ASN A 127 -2.53 16.40 12.73
CA ASN A 127 -3.82 16.32 13.43
C ASN A 127 -3.59 16.33 14.96
N PRO A 128 -4.19 17.27 15.69
CA PRO A 128 -4.02 17.36 17.14
C PRO A 128 -4.50 16.12 17.90
N ASP A 129 -5.40 15.30 17.32
CA ASP A 129 -5.77 14.01 17.87
C ASP A 129 -4.62 13.00 17.89
N TYR A 130 -3.59 13.20 17.07
CA TYR A 130 -2.43 12.28 16.93
C TYR A 130 -1.20 12.76 17.69
N GLY A 131 -1.23 13.98 18.23
CA GLY A 131 -0.14 14.60 18.95
C GLY A 131 0.35 15.90 18.30
N THR A 132 1.58 16.27 18.58
CA THR A 132 2.23 17.48 18.07
C THR A 132 3.20 17.16 16.92
N MET A 133 3.65 18.19 16.20
CA MET A 133 4.73 18.04 15.21
C MET A 133 6.03 17.50 15.85
N ASP A 134 6.31 17.84 17.12
CA ASP A 134 7.46 17.30 17.84
C ASP A 134 7.30 15.79 18.12
N ASP A 135 6.08 15.33 18.45
CA ASP A 135 5.78 13.89 18.59
C ASP A 135 5.96 13.15 17.28
N PHE A 136 5.52 13.75 16.16
CA PHE A 136 5.73 13.17 14.83
C PHE A 136 7.22 13.10 14.46
N LYS A 137 7.97 14.17 14.69
CA LYS A 137 9.44 14.16 14.48
C LYS A 137 10.15 13.16 15.39
N GLN A 138 9.63 12.94 16.61
CA GLN A 138 10.13 11.88 17.48
C GLN A 138 9.85 10.49 16.89
N LEU A 139 8.66 10.26 16.32
CA LEU A 139 8.35 9.01 15.62
C LEU A 139 9.33 8.76 14.47
N LEU A 140 9.61 9.75 13.63
CA LEU A 140 10.60 9.62 12.55
C LEU A 140 11.98 9.25 13.10
N ALA A 141 12.45 9.92 14.15
CA ALA A 141 13.74 9.63 14.76
C ALA A 141 13.82 8.24 15.43
N GLU A 142 12.73 7.74 15.99
CA GLU A 142 12.68 6.39 16.58
C GLU A 142 12.56 5.30 15.49
N ALA A 143 11.88 5.58 14.38
CA ALA A 143 11.82 4.72 13.20
C ALA A 143 13.20 4.59 12.53
N GLU A 144 13.92 5.71 12.34
CA GLU A 144 15.26 5.74 11.75
C GLU A 144 16.27 4.88 12.54
N LYS A 145 16.21 4.88 13.88
CA LYS A 145 17.08 4.02 14.72
C LYS A 145 16.90 2.53 14.45
N ARG A 146 15.75 2.14 13.90
CA ARG A 146 15.37 0.76 13.56
C ARG A 146 15.46 0.47 12.07
N ASP A 147 16.07 1.37 11.30
CA ASP A 147 16.13 1.31 9.83
C ASP A 147 14.73 1.22 9.20
N ILE A 148 13.73 1.88 9.79
CA ILE A 148 12.37 2.00 9.27
C ILE A 148 12.21 3.37 8.59
N LYS A 149 11.82 3.35 7.31
CA LYS A 149 11.44 4.54 6.54
C LYS A 149 9.98 4.90 6.77
N VAL A 150 9.64 6.18 6.71
CA VAL A 150 8.26 6.65 6.94
C VAL A 150 7.79 7.51 5.78
N ILE A 151 6.73 7.07 5.10
CA ILE A 151 6.01 7.87 4.12
C ILE A 151 4.64 8.27 4.66
N ILE A 152 4.14 9.42 4.22
CA ILE A 152 2.83 9.94 4.60
C ILE A 152 1.90 10.00 3.40
N ASP A 153 0.60 10.00 3.69
CA ASP A 153 -0.43 10.24 2.67
C ASP A 153 -0.43 11.71 2.26
N LEU A 154 -0.37 12.00 0.98
CA LEU A 154 -0.39 13.35 0.42
C LEU A 154 -1.65 13.53 -0.44
N VAL A 155 -2.60 14.30 0.07
CA VAL A 155 -3.90 14.56 -0.57
C VAL A 155 -3.78 15.79 -1.46
N LEU A 156 -3.42 15.57 -2.74
CA LEU A 156 -3.19 16.67 -3.67
C LEU A 156 -4.45 17.18 -4.36
N ASN A 157 -5.46 16.34 -4.53
CA ASN A 157 -6.61 16.64 -5.38
C ASN A 157 -7.58 17.68 -4.79
N HIS A 158 -7.80 17.67 -3.49
CA HIS A 158 -8.89 18.42 -2.83
C HIS A 158 -8.52 18.84 -1.42
N THR A 159 -9.31 19.74 -0.87
CA THR A 159 -9.25 20.15 0.55
C THR A 159 -10.58 19.85 1.24
N SER A 160 -10.65 20.11 2.56
CA SER A 160 -11.93 20.27 3.24
C SER A 160 -12.64 21.57 2.81
N THR A 161 -13.97 21.58 2.86
CA THR A 161 -14.71 22.85 2.83
C THR A 161 -14.38 23.75 4.02
N GLU A 162 -13.79 23.24 5.09
CA GLU A 162 -13.32 24.00 6.25
C GLU A 162 -11.91 24.57 6.08
N HIS A 163 -11.21 24.22 5.00
CA HIS A 163 -9.87 24.74 4.72
C HIS A 163 -9.91 26.26 4.54
N PRO A 164 -8.96 27.02 5.13
CA PRO A 164 -8.92 28.49 5.00
C PRO A 164 -8.92 28.98 3.54
N TRP A 165 -8.29 28.27 2.62
CA TRP A 165 -8.31 28.60 1.19
C TRP A 165 -9.72 28.52 0.62
N PHE A 166 -10.46 27.42 0.89
CA PHE A 166 -11.83 27.29 0.41
C PHE A 166 -12.75 28.34 1.05
N GLN A 167 -12.60 28.58 2.34
CA GLN A 167 -13.39 29.60 3.03
C GLN A 167 -13.17 31.00 2.45
N ALA A 168 -11.91 31.34 2.13
CA ALA A 168 -11.57 32.62 1.48
C ALA A 168 -12.02 32.67 0.01
N SER A 169 -12.02 31.54 -0.69
CA SER A 169 -12.41 31.47 -2.11
C SER A 169 -13.88 31.76 -2.38
N GLN A 170 -14.71 31.74 -1.35
CA GLN A 170 -16.14 32.09 -1.44
C GLN A 170 -16.38 33.57 -1.80
N ASP A 171 -15.40 34.45 -1.56
CA ASP A 171 -15.40 35.82 -2.01
C ASP A 171 -14.78 35.92 -3.41
N PRO A 172 -15.52 36.35 -4.45
CA PRO A 172 -14.98 36.51 -5.81
C PRO A 172 -13.80 37.49 -5.95
N GLU A 173 -13.62 38.38 -4.99
CA GLU A 173 -12.49 39.33 -4.96
C GLU A 173 -11.26 38.76 -4.22
N SER A 174 -11.38 37.57 -3.63
CA SER A 174 -10.30 36.91 -2.91
C SER A 174 -9.22 36.39 -3.89
N PRO A 175 -7.92 36.48 -3.55
CA PRO A 175 -6.85 35.84 -4.31
C PRO A 175 -6.98 34.32 -4.35
N PHE A 176 -7.75 33.72 -3.46
CA PHE A 176 -8.02 32.29 -3.44
C PHE A 176 -9.25 31.87 -4.25
N HIS A 177 -10.01 32.83 -4.87
CA HIS A 177 -11.24 32.46 -5.59
C HIS A 177 -10.96 31.41 -6.66
N ASP A 178 -9.98 31.64 -7.51
CA ASP A 178 -9.61 30.75 -8.63
C ASP A 178 -8.77 29.53 -8.19
N TRP A 179 -8.57 29.33 -6.87
CA TRP A 179 -7.94 28.10 -6.37
C TRP A 179 -8.91 26.91 -6.42
N TYR A 180 -10.18 27.18 -6.62
CA TYR A 180 -11.25 26.20 -6.79
C TYR A 180 -12.03 26.50 -8.07
N VAL A 181 -12.74 25.50 -8.58
CA VAL A 181 -13.52 25.66 -9.81
C VAL A 181 -14.94 26.02 -9.47
N TRP A 182 -15.35 27.23 -9.83
CA TRP A 182 -16.68 27.80 -9.55
C TRP A 182 -17.54 27.92 -10.81
N SER A 183 -18.88 27.88 -10.64
CA SER A 183 -19.87 28.11 -11.71
C SER A 183 -21.12 28.83 -11.18
N ASP A 184 -21.62 29.81 -11.93
CA ASP A 184 -22.87 30.52 -11.62
C ASP A 184 -24.11 29.61 -11.73
N THR A 185 -24.04 28.58 -12.53
CA THR A 185 -25.14 27.64 -12.79
C THR A 185 -24.66 26.22 -12.58
N LYS A 186 -25.56 25.33 -12.12
CA LYS A 186 -25.20 23.91 -11.94
C LYS A 186 -24.91 23.27 -13.29
N PRO A 187 -23.66 22.93 -13.60
CA PRO A 187 -23.36 22.15 -14.80
C PRO A 187 -24.02 20.75 -14.71
N GLN A 188 -24.44 20.22 -15.85
CA GLN A 188 -25.13 18.93 -15.93
C GLN A 188 -24.19 17.76 -16.16
N THR A 189 -22.88 17.97 -16.18
CA THR A 189 -21.86 16.94 -16.35
C THR A 189 -21.80 16.08 -15.08
N PRO A 190 -22.10 14.78 -15.16
CA PRO A 190 -21.90 13.86 -14.03
C PRO A 190 -20.41 13.58 -13.83
N GLY A 191 -20.04 13.14 -12.66
CA GLY A 191 -18.68 12.68 -12.39
C GLY A 191 -18.34 11.32 -13.01
N PRO A 192 -17.08 10.85 -12.86
CA PRO A 192 -16.59 9.60 -13.46
C PRO A 192 -17.43 8.36 -13.10
N TRP A 193 -18.06 8.37 -11.94
CA TRP A 193 -18.95 7.28 -11.46
C TRP A 193 -20.43 7.61 -11.58
N SER A 194 -20.80 8.59 -12.42
CA SER A 194 -22.17 9.12 -12.57
C SER A 194 -22.71 9.82 -11.32
N GLN A 195 -21.85 10.19 -10.38
CA GLN A 195 -22.20 10.95 -9.17
C GLN A 195 -22.32 12.45 -9.46
N THR A 196 -22.89 13.18 -8.48
CA THR A 196 -22.90 14.63 -8.49
C THR A 196 -21.50 15.14 -8.15
N VAL A 197 -20.96 16.05 -8.96
CA VAL A 197 -19.64 16.68 -8.77
C VAL A 197 -19.73 18.21 -8.67
N TRP A 198 -20.92 18.77 -8.83
CA TRP A 198 -21.18 20.20 -8.69
C TRP A 198 -22.09 20.45 -7.50
N HIS A 199 -21.52 21.06 -6.48
CA HIS A 199 -22.15 21.26 -5.17
C HIS A 199 -22.47 22.73 -4.96
N ARG A 200 -23.66 23.02 -4.42
CA ARG A 200 -24.07 24.40 -4.19
C ARG A 200 -23.46 24.94 -2.89
N ASN A 201 -22.74 26.04 -2.99
CA ASN A 201 -22.31 26.79 -1.83
C ASN A 201 -23.42 27.75 -1.34
N ALA A 202 -23.74 27.66 -0.07
CA ALA A 202 -24.81 28.50 0.52
C ALA A 202 -24.37 29.96 0.78
N ALA A 203 -23.05 30.20 0.92
CA ALA A 203 -22.54 31.53 1.26
C ALA A 203 -22.58 32.50 0.07
N ASN A 204 -22.23 32.04 -1.14
CA ASN A 204 -22.17 32.87 -2.34
C ASN A 204 -23.19 32.50 -3.43
N ASN A 205 -23.96 31.41 -3.22
CA ASN A 205 -24.93 30.86 -4.16
C ASN A 205 -24.33 30.31 -5.47
N LEU A 206 -23.00 30.19 -5.59
CA LEU A 206 -22.31 29.55 -6.70
C LEU A 206 -22.30 28.02 -6.51
N TYR A 207 -21.83 27.34 -7.55
CA TYR A 207 -21.53 25.91 -7.51
C TYR A 207 -20.02 25.73 -7.60
N TYR A 208 -19.46 24.86 -6.73
CA TYR A 208 -18.07 24.44 -6.79
C TYR A 208 -17.96 23.00 -7.23
N TYR A 209 -16.82 22.66 -7.83
CA TYR A 209 -16.50 21.32 -8.25
C TYR A 209 -15.88 20.53 -7.10
N GLY A 210 -16.29 19.27 -6.93
CA GLY A 210 -15.74 18.32 -5.95
C GLY A 210 -16.09 16.91 -6.41
N VAL A 211 -15.08 16.16 -6.87
CA VAL A 211 -15.30 14.85 -7.52
C VAL A 211 -15.81 13.80 -6.56
N PHE A 212 -15.39 13.83 -5.29
CA PHE A 212 -15.74 12.80 -4.30
C PHE A 212 -17.08 13.08 -3.61
N TRP A 213 -17.20 14.23 -2.94
CA TRP A 213 -18.43 14.63 -2.27
C TRP A 213 -18.40 16.13 -1.92
N ASP A 214 -19.51 16.65 -1.39
CA ASP A 214 -19.67 18.09 -1.11
C ASP A 214 -18.78 18.63 0.01
N GLY A 215 -18.16 17.78 0.84
CA GLY A 215 -17.18 18.18 1.85
C GLY A 215 -15.75 18.31 1.34
N MET A 216 -15.48 17.89 0.09
CA MET A 216 -14.14 17.83 -0.52
C MET A 216 -14.12 18.61 -1.85
N PRO A 217 -13.99 19.95 -1.84
CA PRO A 217 -13.81 20.74 -3.05
C PRO A 217 -12.45 20.46 -3.69
N ASP A 218 -12.46 20.17 -4.98
CA ASP A 218 -11.24 19.96 -5.76
C ASP A 218 -10.46 21.25 -5.95
N LEU A 219 -9.14 21.16 -5.85
CA LEU A 219 -8.22 22.24 -6.17
C LEU A 219 -8.13 22.45 -7.69
N ASN A 220 -8.02 23.70 -8.09
CA ASN A 220 -7.92 24.08 -9.48
C ASN A 220 -6.46 24.06 -9.97
N TYR A 221 -5.99 22.94 -10.50
CA TYR A 221 -4.63 22.81 -11.02
C TYR A 221 -4.36 23.59 -12.33
N ASP A 222 -5.38 24.15 -12.98
CA ASP A 222 -5.14 25.14 -14.05
C ASP A 222 -4.53 26.44 -13.49
N ASN A 223 -4.76 26.72 -12.20
CA ASN A 223 -4.16 27.85 -11.50
C ASN A 223 -2.68 27.54 -11.13
N PRO A 224 -1.71 28.37 -11.63
CA PRO A 224 -0.29 28.13 -11.31
C PRO A 224 0.05 28.33 -9.82
N ASP A 225 -0.71 29.14 -9.08
CA ASP A 225 -0.46 29.37 -7.65
C ASP A 225 -0.83 28.12 -6.83
N VAL A 226 -1.87 27.37 -7.23
CA VAL A 226 -2.20 26.07 -6.62
C VAL A 226 -1.07 25.07 -6.83
N ARG A 227 -0.54 24.97 -8.06
CA ARG A 227 0.58 24.07 -8.34
C ARG A 227 1.83 24.44 -7.54
N ALA A 228 2.13 25.73 -7.43
CA ALA A 228 3.28 26.21 -6.65
C ALA A 228 3.12 25.88 -5.16
N GLU A 229 1.93 26.09 -4.60
CA GLU A 229 1.64 25.79 -3.20
C GLU A 229 1.78 24.28 -2.89
N MET A 230 1.30 23.40 -3.79
CA MET A 230 1.45 21.95 -3.59
C MET A 230 2.90 21.48 -3.70
N LEU A 231 3.74 22.17 -4.47
CA LEU A 231 5.20 21.96 -4.45
C LEU A 231 5.81 22.45 -3.13
N ASP A 232 5.38 23.60 -2.60
CA ASP A 232 5.86 24.11 -1.32
C ASP A 232 5.43 23.20 -0.15
N VAL A 233 4.22 22.65 -0.17
CA VAL A 233 3.76 21.61 0.77
C VAL A 233 4.66 20.36 0.70
N THR A 234 4.92 19.87 -0.51
CA THR A 234 5.83 18.73 -0.72
C THR A 234 7.21 18.99 -0.13
N LYS A 235 7.76 20.17 -0.40
CA LYS A 235 9.07 20.61 0.11
C LYS A 235 9.08 20.72 1.63
N PHE A 236 8.03 21.26 2.25
CA PHE A 236 7.90 21.36 3.71
C PHE A 236 8.05 20.00 4.39
N TRP A 237 7.32 18.98 3.90
CA TRP A 237 7.39 17.65 4.49
C TRP A 237 8.76 16.98 4.29
N LEU A 238 9.43 17.23 3.18
CA LEU A 238 10.76 16.67 2.91
C LEU A 238 11.88 17.40 3.68
N GLU A 239 11.95 18.73 3.56
CA GLU A 239 13.10 19.49 4.09
C GLU A 239 12.96 19.88 5.57
N GLU A 240 11.72 20.27 6.01
CA GLU A 240 11.53 20.79 7.37
C GLU A 240 11.10 19.69 8.36
N VAL A 241 10.38 18.68 7.88
CA VAL A 241 9.90 17.58 8.70
C VAL A 241 10.78 16.34 8.56
N GLY A 242 11.17 15.98 7.35
CA GLY A 242 12.10 14.88 7.08
C GLY A 242 11.43 13.54 6.86
N VAL A 243 10.26 13.50 6.18
CA VAL A 243 9.65 12.23 5.75
C VAL A 243 10.43 11.62 4.57
N ASP A 244 10.37 10.30 4.42
CA ASP A 244 11.09 9.58 3.36
C ASP A 244 10.31 9.55 2.03
N GLY A 245 9.08 10.06 2.01
CA GLY A 245 8.28 10.10 0.80
C GLY A 245 6.78 10.17 1.03
N PHE A 246 6.03 9.82 -0.02
CA PHE A 246 4.59 10.03 -0.09
C PHE A 246 3.83 8.85 -0.69
N ARG A 247 2.66 8.56 -0.15
CA ARG A 247 1.58 7.92 -0.90
C ARG A 247 0.67 9.03 -1.45
N VAL A 248 0.47 9.03 -2.74
CA VAL A 248 -0.36 10.05 -3.41
C VAL A 248 -1.79 9.55 -3.52
N ASP A 249 -2.68 10.26 -2.83
CA ASP A 249 -4.12 10.03 -2.87
C ASP A 249 -4.73 10.48 -4.20
N ALA A 250 -5.71 9.74 -4.70
CA ALA A 250 -6.58 10.16 -5.79
C ALA A 250 -5.85 10.75 -7.02
N ALA A 251 -4.68 10.22 -7.38
CA ALA A 251 -3.77 10.79 -8.37
C ALA A 251 -4.39 11.06 -9.76
N ARG A 252 -5.56 10.49 -10.06
CA ARG A 252 -6.18 10.51 -11.38
C ARG A 252 -6.95 11.79 -11.73
N TYR A 253 -7.22 12.70 -10.76
CA TYR A 253 -8.32 13.66 -10.86
C TYR A 253 -7.87 15.14 -10.85
N LEU A 254 -6.55 15.44 -10.86
CA LEU A 254 -6.04 16.82 -10.68
C LEU A 254 -6.51 17.82 -11.74
N PHE A 255 -6.62 17.38 -12.98
CA PHE A 255 -7.09 18.24 -14.10
C PHE A 255 -8.31 17.64 -14.77
N ALA A 256 -9.24 18.53 -15.14
CA ALA A 256 -10.37 18.19 -16.01
C ALA A 256 -10.21 18.87 -17.37
N GLU A 257 -10.22 18.10 -18.46
CA GLU A 257 -10.10 18.59 -19.83
C GLU A 257 -11.43 18.41 -20.58
N GLY A 258 -12.25 19.44 -20.56
CA GLY A 258 -13.59 19.41 -21.14
C GLY A 258 -14.52 18.44 -20.39
N SER A 259 -14.86 17.29 -21.01
CA SER A 259 -15.65 16.25 -20.37
C SER A 259 -14.83 15.13 -19.74
N VAL A 260 -13.51 15.14 -19.92
CA VAL A 260 -12.57 14.18 -19.34
C VAL A 260 -12.18 14.67 -17.95
N GLN A 261 -12.55 13.93 -16.91
CA GLN A 261 -12.38 14.34 -15.52
C GLN A 261 -11.38 13.45 -14.76
N GLN A 262 -10.66 12.59 -15.47
CA GLN A 262 -9.65 11.70 -14.90
C GLN A 262 -8.65 11.27 -15.96
N ASP A 263 -7.44 10.93 -15.54
CA ASP A 263 -6.37 10.39 -16.40
C ASP A 263 -6.03 11.31 -17.60
N THR A 264 -6.16 12.63 -17.42
CA THR A 264 -5.85 13.61 -18.46
C THR A 264 -4.34 13.68 -18.72
N GLU A 265 -3.95 14.13 -19.92
CA GLU A 265 -2.52 14.31 -20.24
C GLU A 265 -1.88 15.34 -19.30
N SER A 266 -2.61 16.40 -18.93
CA SER A 266 -2.14 17.41 -17.99
C SER A 266 -1.92 16.84 -16.57
N THR A 267 -2.78 15.92 -16.10
CA THR A 267 -2.59 15.24 -14.82
C THR A 267 -1.30 14.42 -14.81
N ILE A 268 -1.07 13.65 -15.87
CA ILE A 268 0.13 12.81 -16.00
C ILE A 268 1.38 13.67 -16.06
N ALA A 269 1.40 14.69 -16.92
CA ALA A 269 2.54 15.58 -17.07
C ALA A 269 2.88 16.35 -15.77
N TRP A 270 1.85 16.72 -14.98
CA TRP A 270 2.10 17.38 -13.70
C TRP A 270 2.82 16.46 -12.72
N PHE A 271 2.50 15.16 -12.70
CA PHE A 271 3.20 14.21 -11.83
C PHE A 271 4.65 13.97 -12.28
N GLU A 272 4.94 14.05 -13.60
CA GLU A 272 6.31 14.01 -14.09
C GLU A 272 7.11 15.23 -13.57
N ASP A 273 6.54 16.44 -13.68
CA ASP A 273 7.13 17.67 -13.14
C ASP A 273 7.28 17.61 -11.60
N TRP A 274 6.30 17.08 -10.90
CA TRP A 274 6.31 16.91 -9.45
C TRP A 274 7.40 15.92 -9.01
N ARG A 275 7.56 14.82 -9.74
CA ARG A 275 8.62 13.85 -9.47
C ARG A 275 10.01 14.48 -9.66
N ASP A 276 10.22 15.19 -10.76
CA ASP A 276 11.46 15.90 -11.00
C ASP A 276 11.77 16.92 -9.89
N PHE A 277 10.73 17.61 -9.39
CA PHE A 277 10.87 18.56 -8.29
C PHE A 277 11.33 17.91 -7.00
N TYR A 278 10.66 16.87 -6.52
CA TYR A 278 11.04 16.25 -5.24
C TYR A 278 12.36 15.47 -5.35
N LYS A 279 12.67 14.87 -6.50
CA LYS A 279 13.97 14.23 -6.74
C LYS A 279 15.12 15.22 -6.78
N ALA A 280 14.87 16.46 -7.14
CA ALA A 280 15.86 17.52 -7.04
C ALA A 280 16.13 17.97 -5.59
N ILE A 281 15.16 17.80 -4.69
CA ILE A 281 15.32 18.03 -3.25
C ILE A 281 16.11 16.87 -2.64
N ASP A 282 15.61 15.64 -2.81
CA ASP A 282 16.28 14.42 -2.35
C ASP A 282 16.01 13.27 -3.34
N PRO A 283 17.06 12.77 -4.03
CA PRO A 283 16.94 11.64 -4.96
C PRO A 283 16.39 10.35 -4.33
N GLU A 284 16.55 10.20 -3.00
CA GLU A 284 16.06 9.03 -2.26
C GLU A 284 14.59 9.15 -1.84
N THR A 285 13.93 10.30 -2.03
CA THR A 285 12.49 10.43 -1.78
C THR A 285 11.70 9.40 -2.56
N PHE A 286 10.77 8.71 -1.93
CA PHE A 286 9.91 7.71 -2.56
C PHE A 286 8.49 8.22 -2.76
N SER A 287 7.89 7.87 -3.88
CA SER A 287 6.46 8.08 -4.09
C SER A 287 5.75 6.81 -4.58
N VAL A 288 4.55 6.57 -4.04
CA VAL A 288 3.64 5.53 -4.54
C VAL A 288 2.26 6.12 -4.82
N GLY A 289 1.75 5.88 -6.03
CA GLY A 289 0.48 6.47 -6.48
C GLY A 289 -0.71 5.54 -6.36
N GLU A 290 -1.83 6.12 -5.91
CA GLU A 290 -3.13 5.49 -6.06
C GLU A 290 -3.73 5.81 -7.42
N VAL A 291 -3.57 4.88 -8.36
CA VAL A 291 -4.13 4.94 -9.71
C VAL A 291 -5.03 3.74 -9.92
N TRP A 292 -6.21 3.76 -9.29
CA TRP A 292 -7.15 2.64 -9.32
C TRP A 292 -7.90 2.58 -10.64
N THR A 293 -7.31 1.88 -11.60
CA THR A 293 -7.84 1.65 -12.95
C THR A 293 -7.15 0.46 -13.60
N ASN A 294 -7.42 0.20 -14.89
CA ASN A 294 -6.76 -0.87 -15.61
C ASN A 294 -5.25 -0.61 -15.80
N LEU A 295 -4.49 -1.68 -15.92
CA LEU A 295 -3.03 -1.69 -15.97
C LEU A 295 -2.44 -0.77 -17.06
N GLN A 296 -3.09 -0.66 -18.24
CA GLN A 296 -2.60 0.20 -19.33
C GLN A 296 -2.65 1.69 -18.97
N VAL A 297 -3.67 2.13 -18.24
CA VAL A 297 -3.79 3.51 -17.78
C VAL A 297 -2.85 3.74 -16.60
N THR A 298 -2.81 2.80 -15.64
CA THR A 298 -1.88 2.87 -14.50
C THR A 298 -0.44 3.05 -14.96
N ALA A 299 -0.02 2.31 -15.99
CA ALA A 299 1.35 2.39 -16.51
C ALA A 299 1.74 3.77 -17.08
N LYS A 300 0.78 4.63 -17.44
CA LYS A 300 1.09 5.99 -17.89
C LYS A 300 1.66 6.89 -16.80
N TYR A 301 1.45 6.55 -15.55
CA TYR A 301 1.94 7.31 -14.40
C TYR A 301 3.34 6.90 -13.93
N SER A 302 3.96 5.88 -14.56
CA SER A 302 5.24 5.32 -14.12
C SER A 302 6.43 6.29 -14.23
N GLU A 303 6.36 7.28 -15.10
CA GLU A 303 7.39 8.33 -15.17
C GLU A 303 7.20 9.41 -14.09
N GLY A 304 5.98 9.56 -13.60
CA GLY A 304 5.62 10.56 -12.59
C GLY A 304 5.68 10.08 -11.14
N MET A 305 5.86 8.76 -10.90
CA MET A 305 5.91 8.17 -9.56
C MET A 305 6.84 6.97 -9.53
N ASP A 306 7.52 6.75 -8.40
CA ASP A 306 8.48 5.65 -8.25
C ASP A 306 7.82 4.28 -8.22
N SER A 307 6.57 4.21 -7.76
CA SER A 307 5.78 2.98 -7.72
C SER A 307 4.29 3.29 -7.86
N LEU A 308 3.51 2.27 -8.21
CA LEU A 308 2.05 2.35 -8.36
C LEU A 308 1.39 1.12 -7.75
N PHE A 309 0.28 1.30 -7.04
CA PHE A 309 -0.50 0.19 -6.49
C PHE A 309 -1.18 -0.62 -7.58
N MET A 310 -0.96 -1.94 -7.58
CA MET A 310 -1.53 -2.88 -8.57
C MET A 310 -2.85 -3.47 -8.05
N PHE A 311 -3.94 -2.73 -8.22
CA PHE A 311 -5.28 -3.15 -7.78
C PHE A 311 -5.77 -4.42 -8.47
N ASP A 312 -5.58 -4.53 -9.79
CA ASP A 312 -5.98 -5.72 -10.56
C ASP A 312 -5.20 -6.97 -10.10
N LEU A 313 -3.88 -6.84 -9.82
CA LEU A 313 -3.07 -7.91 -9.28
C LEU A 313 -3.57 -8.35 -7.89
N ALA A 314 -3.89 -7.40 -7.01
CA ALA A 314 -4.44 -7.69 -5.69
C ALA A 314 -5.74 -8.51 -5.79
N GLU A 315 -6.66 -8.11 -6.70
CA GLU A 315 -7.90 -8.84 -6.96
C GLU A 315 -7.63 -10.23 -7.54
N ASP A 316 -6.67 -10.37 -8.46
CA ASP A 316 -6.34 -11.65 -9.08
C ASP A 316 -5.67 -12.62 -8.11
N ILE A 317 -4.80 -12.15 -7.21
CA ILE A 317 -4.25 -12.98 -6.13
C ILE A 317 -5.38 -13.47 -5.22
N LYS A 318 -6.22 -12.55 -4.69
CA LYS A 318 -7.33 -12.89 -3.80
C LYS A 318 -8.29 -13.90 -4.43
N ASN A 319 -8.71 -13.65 -5.65
CA ASN A 319 -9.66 -14.50 -6.38
C ASN A 319 -9.02 -15.82 -6.82
N GLY A 320 -7.75 -15.82 -7.22
CA GLY A 320 -7.00 -17.02 -7.57
C GLY A 320 -6.87 -17.98 -6.39
N VAL A 321 -6.53 -17.46 -5.21
CA VAL A 321 -6.50 -18.25 -3.97
C VAL A 321 -7.89 -18.73 -3.58
N TYR A 322 -8.92 -17.86 -3.68
CA TYR A 322 -10.30 -18.25 -3.36
C TYR A 322 -10.78 -19.40 -4.22
N ALA A 323 -10.50 -19.36 -5.53
CA ALA A 323 -10.92 -20.35 -6.53
C ALA A 323 -9.95 -21.53 -6.68
N ALA A 324 -8.80 -21.54 -6.00
CA ALA A 324 -7.69 -22.47 -6.20
C ALA A 324 -7.23 -22.52 -7.68
N ASP A 325 -7.00 -21.34 -8.26
CA ASP A 325 -6.63 -21.12 -9.67
C ASP A 325 -5.27 -20.39 -9.77
N SER A 326 -4.18 -21.14 -9.76
CA SER A 326 -2.84 -20.58 -9.86
C SER A 326 -2.54 -19.93 -11.20
N ALA A 327 -3.22 -20.37 -12.28
CA ALA A 327 -3.00 -19.80 -13.61
C ALA A 327 -3.42 -18.33 -13.70
N ARG A 328 -4.49 -17.96 -12.98
CA ARG A 328 -4.94 -16.57 -12.87
C ARG A 328 -3.88 -15.70 -12.23
N ILE A 329 -3.30 -16.15 -11.12
CA ILE A 329 -2.24 -15.41 -10.39
C ILE A 329 -1.00 -15.22 -11.26
N VAL A 330 -0.56 -16.32 -11.92
CA VAL A 330 0.62 -16.29 -12.80
C VAL A 330 0.40 -15.33 -13.97
N ALA A 331 -0.76 -15.38 -14.61
CA ALA A 331 -1.09 -14.50 -15.74
C ALA A 331 -1.07 -13.02 -15.32
N SER A 332 -1.66 -12.70 -14.16
CA SER A 332 -1.68 -11.32 -13.65
C SER A 332 -0.28 -10.78 -13.37
N TYR A 333 0.61 -11.56 -12.74
CA TYR A 333 2.02 -11.16 -12.57
C TYR A 333 2.74 -10.96 -13.91
N GLN A 334 2.53 -11.85 -14.89
CA GLN A 334 3.14 -11.71 -16.22
C GLN A 334 2.64 -10.46 -16.94
N ASP A 335 1.36 -10.13 -16.82
CA ASP A 335 0.77 -8.91 -17.37
C ASP A 335 1.40 -7.67 -16.73
N VAL A 336 1.49 -7.61 -15.40
CA VAL A 336 2.13 -6.50 -14.68
C VAL A 336 3.59 -6.34 -15.09
N LEU A 337 4.37 -7.43 -15.13
CA LEU A 337 5.78 -7.40 -15.53
C LEU A 337 6.02 -7.01 -17.00
N THR A 338 4.96 -7.06 -17.84
CA THR A 338 5.04 -6.54 -19.22
C THR A 338 5.12 -5.01 -19.23
N TYR A 339 4.48 -4.32 -18.27
CA TYR A 339 4.48 -2.87 -18.15
C TYR A 339 5.52 -2.35 -17.15
N PHE A 340 5.88 -3.16 -16.16
CA PHE A 340 6.82 -2.83 -15.08
C PHE A 340 7.90 -3.91 -14.98
N PRO A 341 8.77 -4.03 -16.01
CA PRO A 341 9.75 -5.12 -16.08
C PRO A 341 10.78 -5.10 -14.96
N ASP A 342 11.08 -3.93 -14.41
CA ASP A 342 12.06 -3.72 -13.34
C ASP A 342 11.45 -3.92 -11.93
N GLY A 343 10.18 -4.30 -11.85
CA GLY A 343 9.49 -4.54 -10.58
C GLY A 343 9.09 -3.27 -9.81
N ASN A 344 9.10 -2.09 -10.45
CA ASN A 344 8.71 -0.81 -9.86
C ASN A 344 7.18 -0.68 -9.73
N PHE A 345 6.58 -1.57 -8.96
CA PHE A 345 5.17 -1.56 -8.63
C PHE A 345 4.94 -2.06 -7.20
N SER A 346 3.81 -1.69 -6.61
CA SER A 346 3.43 -2.05 -5.25
C SER A 346 2.35 -3.13 -5.26
N ALA A 347 2.67 -4.27 -4.63
CA ALA A 347 1.76 -5.40 -4.45
C ALA A 347 1.14 -5.36 -3.05
N PHE A 348 -0.14 -5.66 -2.94
CA PHE A 348 -0.88 -5.68 -1.68
C PHE A 348 -2.07 -6.65 -1.79
N LEU A 349 -2.75 -6.94 -0.70
CA LEU A 349 -3.98 -7.73 -0.73
C LEU A 349 -5.21 -6.88 -0.45
N SER A 350 -5.15 -6.00 0.54
CA SER A 350 -6.20 -5.04 0.85
C SER A 350 -5.59 -3.77 1.44
N ASN A 351 -6.40 -2.72 1.54
CA ASN A 351 -6.06 -1.46 2.17
C ASN A 351 -7.27 -0.91 2.96
N HIS A 352 -7.15 0.32 3.44
CA HIS A 352 -8.18 1.01 4.23
C HIS A 352 -9.52 1.25 3.51
N ASP A 353 -9.58 1.09 2.17
CA ASP A 353 -10.78 1.29 1.34
C ASP A 353 -11.42 -0.02 0.86
N GLN A 354 -10.75 -1.15 1.07
CA GLN A 354 -11.17 -2.44 0.58
C GLN A 354 -11.57 -3.39 1.72
N GLN A 355 -12.45 -4.34 1.40
CA GLN A 355 -12.77 -5.44 2.30
C GLN A 355 -11.50 -6.15 2.75
N ARG A 356 -11.34 -6.35 4.07
CA ARG A 356 -10.19 -7.09 4.61
C ARG A 356 -10.13 -8.52 4.11
N VAL A 357 -8.95 -8.99 3.81
CA VAL A 357 -8.68 -10.31 3.21
C VAL A 357 -9.31 -11.46 4.00
N MET A 358 -9.23 -11.41 5.33
CA MET A 358 -9.80 -12.46 6.17
C MET A 358 -11.33 -12.52 6.08
N SER A 359 -12.02 -11.38 5.87
CA SER A 359 -13.46 -11.35 5.59
C SER A 359 -13.80 -12.00 4.26
N LEU A 360 -13.02 -11.70 3.20
CA LEU A 360 -13.20 -12.30 1.87
C LEU A 360 -13.08 -13.83 1.93
N TYR A 361 -12.14 -14.34 2.71
CA TYR A 361 -11.93 -15.78 2.85
C TYR A 361 -12.83 -16.45 3.89
N GLY A 362 -13.78 -15.74 4.49
CA GLY A 362 -14.70 -16.29 5.49
C GLY A 362 -13.97 -16.87 6.69
N ARG A 363 -12.92 -16.19 7.17
CA ARG A 363 -12.04 -16.56 8.27
C ARG A 363 -11.20 -17.83 8.02
N ASN A 364 -10.94 -18.16 6.76
CA ASN A 364 -10.09 -19.29 6.40
C ASN A 364 -8.61 -18.89 6.45
N VAL A 365 -7.96 -19.22 7.55
CA VAL A 365 -6.55 -18.89 7.84
C VAL A 365 -5.59 -19.49 6.80
N GLU A 366 -5.86 -20.70 6.29
CA GLU A 366 -4.99 -21.33 5.30
C GLU A 366 -5.03 -20.61 3.94
N LYS A 367 -6.19 -20.06 3.54
CA LYS A 367 -6.28 -19.20 2.37
C LYS A 367 -5.54 -17.87 2.58
N ALA A 368 -5.65 -17.26 3.76
CA ALA A 368 -4.91 -16.05 4.09
C ALA A 368 -3.39 -16.29 4.05
N LYS A 369 -2.91 -17.40 4.61
CA LYS A 369 -1.49 -17.81 4.54
C LYS A 369 -1.02 -18.00 3.10
N LEU A 370 -1.86 -18.64 2.26
CA LEU A 370 -1.53 -18.85 0.86
C LEU A 370 -1.44 -17.52 0.09
N ALA A 371 -2.37 -16.59 0.32
CA ALA A 371 -2.33 -15.28 -0.30
C ALA A 371 -1.09 -14.48 0.16
N ALA A 372 -0.77 -14.51 1.45
CA ALA A 372 0.44 -13.90 2.00
C ALA A 372 1.71 -14.47 1.36
N LEU A 373 1.81 -15.79 1.24
CA LEU A 373 2.94 -16.43 0.57
C LEU A 373 3.10 -15.94 -0.88
N VAL A 374 2.00 -15.85 -1.63
CA VAL A 374 2.04 -15.47 -3.04
C VAL A 374 2.57 -14.06 -3.23
N TYR A 375 2.06 -13.05 -2.50
CA TYR A 375 2.48 -11.67 -2.76
C TYR A 375 3.79 -11.30 -2.06
N LEU A 376 4.08 -11.83 -0.87
CA LEU A 376 5.34 -11.57 -0.16
C LEU A 376 6.55 -12.26 -0.82
N THR A 377 6.33 -13.33 -1.60
CA THR A 377 7.40 -13.97 -2.40
C THR A 377 7.36 -13.57 -3.88
N GLY A 378 6.34 -12.83 -4.29
CA GLY A 378 6.17 -12.28 -5.64
C GLY A 378 7.10 -11.08 -5.91
N PRO A 379 7.19 -10.65 -7.18
CA PRO A 379 7.86 -9.40 -7.54
C PRO A 379 7.05 -8.17 -7.09
N GLY A 380 7.71 -7.01 -7.12
CA GLY A 380 7.16 -5.73 -6.65
C GLY A 380 7.40 -5.50 -5.16
N THR A 381 7.10 -4.29 -4.69
CA THR A 381 7.23 -3.87 -3.30
C THR A 381 5.94 -4.22 -2.55
N PRO A 382 5.96 -5.08 -1.52
CA PRO A 382 4.76 -5.47 -0.81
C PRO A 382 4.34 -4.44 0.24
N PHE A 383 3.02 -4.20 0.32
CA PHE A 383 2.35 -3.37 1.32
C PHE A 383 1.38 -4.22 2.12
N ILE A 384 1.45 -4.15 3.45
CA ILE A 384 0.60 -4.87 4.41
C ILE A 384 -0.30 -3.86 5.10
N TYR A 385 -1.60 -4.04 5.07
CA TYR A 385 -2.54 -3.23 5.85
C TYR A 385 -2.56 -3.71 7.30
N TYR A 386 -2.44 -2.80 8.29
CA TYR A 386 -2.37 -3.17 9.70
C TYR A 386 -3.46 -4.16 10.12
N GLY A 387 -3.08 -5.18 10.88
CA GLY A 387 -3.96 -6.23 11.32
C GLY A 387 -4.26 -7.34 10.29
N GLU A 388 -3.75 -7.22 9.04
CA GLU A 388 -3.84 -8.29 8.05
C GLU A 388 -3.08 -9.54 8.53
N GLU A 389 -1.92 -9.33 9.13
CA GLU A 389 -1.02 -10.37 9.65
C GLU A 389 -1.60 -11.15 10.84
N ILE A 390 -2.55 -10.59 11.56
CA ILE A 390 -3.27 -11.30 12.63
C ILE A 390 -4.65 -11.79 12.19
N GLY A 391 -5.07 -11.44 10.97
CA GLY A 391 -6.34 -11.87 10.40
C GLY A 391 -7.55 -11.06 10.86
N MET A 392 -7.39 -9.77 11.11
CA MET A 392 -8.53 -8.88 11.36
C MET A 392 -9.53 -8.93 10.23
N THR A 393 -10.82 -8.95 10.56
CA THR A 393 -11.92 -8.86 9.60
C THR A 393 -12.41 -7.42 9.45
N GLY A 394 -13.17 -7.15 8.40
CA GLY A 394 -13.81 -5.85 8.15
C GLY A 394 -14.51 -5.84 6.82
N ASN A 395 -15.72 -5.25 6.80
CA ASN A 395 -16.53 -5.02 5.61
C ASN A 395 -17.03 -3.58 5.63
N LYS A 396 -17.38 -3.00 4.47
CA LYS A 396 -18.02 -1.68 4.42
C LYS A 396 -19.20 -1.60 5.42
N PRO A 397 -19.47 -0.45 6.05
CA PRO A 397 -18.87 0.85 5.78
C PRO A 397 -17.41 0.94 6.26
N ASP A 398 -16.70 1.99 5.84
CA ASP A 398 -15.26 2.15 5.99
C ASP A 398 -14.76 2.11 7.44
N GLU A 399 -15.54 2.61 8.38
CA GLU A 399 -15.23 2.56 9.80
C GLU A 399 -15.00 1.13 10.29
N ASN A 400 -15.67 0.14 9.69
CA ASN A 400 -15.46 -1.28 10.03
C ASN A 400 -14.20 -1.86 9.39
N LEU A 401 -13.70 -1.29 8.30
CA LEU A 401 -12.41 -1.65 7.71
C LEU A 401 -11.24 -1.14 8.55
N ARG A 402 -11.47 -0.05 9.28
CA ARG A 402 -10.48 0.77 9.99
C ARG A 402 -10.57 0.65 11.50
N ARG A 403 -11.13 -0.45 12.01
CA ARG A 403 -11.28 -0.72 13.46
C ARG A 403 -9.93 -0.76 14.18
N PRO A 404 -9.91 -0.50 15.50
CA PRO A 404 -8.70 -0.55 16.30
C PRO A 404 -7.96 -1.90 16.21
N MET A 405 -6.63 -1.83 16.22
CA MET A 405 -5.75 -2.99 16.24
C MET A 405 -5.96 -3.84 17.49
N GLN A 406 -5.90 -5.15 17.34
CA GLN A 406 -6.16 -6.14 18.38
C GLN A 406 -4.83 -6.66 18.95
N TRP A 407 -4.32 -5.99 20.00
CA TRP A 407 -3.03 -6.32 20.60
C TRP A 407 -3.12 -7.48 21.58
N THR A 408 -4.17 -7.47 22.42
CA THR A 408 -4.37 -8.46 23.49
C THR A 408 -5.85 -8.88 23.60
N ASP A 409 -6.13 -9.85 24.45
CA ASP A 409 -7.47 -10.33 24.79
C ASP A 409 -8.16 -9.54 25.92
N ASP A 410 -7.53 -8.45 26.40
CA ASP A 410 -8.16 -7.61 27.44
C ASP A 410 -9.38 -6.83 26.90
N ALA A 411 -10.15 -6.25 27.81
CA ALA A 411 -11.46 -5.65 27.51
C ALA A 411 -11.47 -4.54 26.42
N ARG A 412 -10.30 -4.06 26.00
CA ARG A 412 -10.13 -3.03 24.95
C ARG A 412 -9.10 -3.45 23.90
N GLY A 413 -8.85 -4.74 23.79
CA GLY A 413 -7.91 -5.31 22.83
C GLY A 413 -6.47 -4.82 22.99
N GLY A 414 -6.09 -4.25 24.13
CA GLY A 414 -4.80 -3.61 24.34
C GLY A 414 -4.59 -2.33 23.51
N PHE A 415 -5.61 -1.87 22.79
CA PHE A 415 -5.54 -0.67 21.97
C PHE A 415 -5.49 0.61 22.82
N THR A 416 -6.40 0.74 23.79
CA THR A 416 -6.57 1.93 24.65
C THR A 416 -6.84 1.57 26.10
N THR A 417 -6.62 2.48 27.02
CA THR A 417 -7.13 2.44 28.40
C THR A 417 -8.48 3.13 28.53
N GLY A 418 -8.90 3.92 27.55
CA GLY A 418 -10.16 4.65 27.49
C GLY A 418 -11.27 3.91 26.73
N THR A 419 -12.16 4.66 26.08
CA THR A 419 -13.19 4.12 25.18
C THR A 419 -12.73 4.26 23.75
N PRO A 420 -12.54 3.17 22.99
CA PRO A 420 -12.09 3.29 21.59
C PRO A 420 -13.06 4.12 20.75
N TRP A 421 -12.52 4.93 19.82
CA TRP A 421 -13.30 5.75 18.88
C TRP A 421 -14.27 4.90 18.02
N GLN A 422 -13.89 3.66 17.72
CA GLN A 422 -14.67 2.65 17.01
C GLN A 422 -14.61 1.33 17.80
N PRO A 423 -15.72 0.56 17.92
CA PRO A 423 -15.69 -0.74 18.57
C PRO A 423 -14.69 -1.69 17.91
N LEU A 424 -13.99 -2.49 18.71
CA LEU A 424 -13.18 -3.61 18.24
C LEU A 424 -14.02 -4.61 17.42
N GLU A 425 -13.37 -5.45 16.60
CA GLU A 425 -14.06 -6.61 16.03
C GLU A 425 -14.52 -7.54 17.16
N PRO A 426 -15.72 -8.17 17.01
CA PRO A 426 -16.30 -8.98 18.09
C PRO A 426 -15.45 -10.19 18.51
N ASP A 427 -14.48 -10.59 17.71
CA ASP A 427 -13.60 -11.75 17.94
C ASP A 427 -12.22 -11.38 18.48
N PHE A 428 -12.01 -10.15 18.92
CA PHE A 428 -10.69 -9.68 19.40
C PHE A 428 -10.16 -10.51 20.58
N GLU A 429 -11.01 -11.12 21.39
CA GLU A 429 -10.60 -12.02 22.50
C GLU A 429 -9.95 -13.31 21.98
N GLU A 430 -10.26 -13.74 20.75
CA GLU A 430 -9.74 -14.96 20.11
C GLU A 430 -8.70 -14.66 19.03
N VAL A 431 -8.83 -13.48 18.38
CA VAL A 431 -7.97 -13.02 17.27
C VAL A 431 -7.23 -11.78 17.72
N ASN A 432 -6.04 -11.94 18.25
CA ASN A 432 -5.18 -10.84 18.68
C ASN A 432 -3.70 -11.23 18.60
N LEU A 433 -2.85 -10.21 18.66
CA LEU A 433 -1.41 -10.38 18.51
C LEU A 433 -0.82 -11.27 19.63
N ALA A 434 -1.17 -11.01 20.90
CA ALA A 434 -0.58 -11.71 22.04
C ALA A 434 -0.80 -13.22 21.96
N LEU A 435 -2.03 -13.67 21.67
CA LEU A 435 -2.35 -15.10 21.51
C LEU A 435 -1.63 -15.74 20.32
N GLN A 436 -1.51 -14.98 19.20
CA GLN A 436 -0.85 -15.52 18.02
C GLN A 436 0.67 -15.59 18.16
N ASN A 437 1.25 -14.73 18.97
CA ASN A 437 2.68 -14.69 19.22
C ASN A 437 3.20 -15.99 19.85
N GLU A 438 2.41 -16.63 20.71
CA GLU A 438 2.81 -17.82 21.44
C GLU A 438 2.84 -19.11 20.59
N ASN A 439 2.15 -19.12 19.43
CA ASN A 439 2.00 -20.32 18.61
C ASN A 439 2.67 -20.15 17.24
N PRO A 440 3.73 -20.91 16.92
CA PRO A 440 4.50 -20.75 15.67
C PRO A 440 3.69 -21.04 14.39
N ASN A 441 2.51 -21.64 14.48
CA ASN A 441 1.68 -22.01 13.32
C ASN A 441 0.57 -21.00 13.00
N THR A 442 0.54 -19.84 13.68
CA THR A 442 -0.46 -18.79 13.45
C THR A 442 -0.22 -18.04 12.14
N LEU A 443 -1.18 -17.19 11.77
CA LEU A 443 -1.06 -16.30 10.63
C LEU A 443 0.05 -15.27 10.87
N LEU A 444 0.12 -14.66 12.06
CA LEU A 444 1.17 -13.73 12.46
C LEU A 444 2.58 -14.30 12.22
N ASN A 445 2.84 -15.50 12.77
CA ASN A 445 4.13 -16.14 12.63
C ASN A 445 4.41 -16.64 11.19
N HIS A 446 3.38 -16.79 10.37
CA HIS A 446 3.53 -17.03 8.94
C HIS A 446 4.00 -15.76 8.21
N TYR A 447 3.39 -14.59 8.48
CA TYR A 447 3.83 -13.29 7.94
C TYR A 447 5.27 -13.01 8.33
N ARG A 448 5.63 -13.11 9.61
CA ARG A 448 7.00 -12.93 10.10
C ARG A 448 8.00 -13.74 9.29
N ARG A 449 7.78 -15.05 9.17
CA ARG A 449 8.68 -15.92 8.40
C ARG A 449 8.81 -15.51 6.94
N LEU A 450 7.74 -15.06 6.30
CA LEU A 450 7.78 -14.65 4.90
C LEU A 450 8.50 -13.31 4.72
N ILE A 451 8.29 -12.36 5.63
CA ILE A 451 8.95 -11.05 5.57
C ILE A 451 10.45 -11.23 5.82
N HIS A 452 10.85 -11.93 6.87
CA HIS A 452 12.26 -12.23 7.13
C HIS A 452 12.91 -13.08 6.01
N LEU A 453 12.18 -14.02 5.42
CA LEU A 453 12.63 -14.75 4.25
C LEU A 453 12.90 -13.81 3.07
N ARG A 454 11.97 -12.86 2.82
CA ARG A 454 12.14 -11.85 1.76
C ARG A 454 13.35 -10.96 2.03
N ASN A 455 13.51 -10.49 3.26
CA ASN A 455 14.63 -9.65 3.66
C ASN A 455 15.98 -10.37 3.53
N ALA A 456 16.01 -11.68 3.77
CA ALA A 456 17.22 -12.49 3.67
C ALA A 456 17.61 -12.86 2.22
N HIS A 457 16.69 -12.79 1.25
CA HIS A 457 16.89 -13.27 -0.10
C HIS A 457 16.71 -12.19 -1.17
N PRO A 458 17.81 -11.68 -1.75
CA PRO A 458 17.75 -10.70 -2.84
C PRO A 458 16.88 -11.16 -4.03
N ALA A 459 16.85 -12.46 -4.33
CA ALA A 459 16.00 -13.00 -5.41
C ALA A 459 14.51 -12.73 -5.19
N LEU A 460 14.02 -12.60 -3.96
CA LEU A 460 12.62 -12.26 -3.69
C LEU A 460 12.35 -10.77 -3.88
N ARG A 461 13.36 -9.91 -3.75
CA ARG A 461 13.24 -8.45 -3.86
C ARG A 461 13.37 -7.99 -5.31
N GLY A 462 14.47 -8.28 -5.99
CA GLY A 462 14.77 -7.86 -7.37
C GLY A 462 14.98 -8.98 -8.39
N GLY A 463 14.75 -10.26 -8.01
CA GLY A 463 15.03 -11.39 -8.91
C GLY A 463 13.96 -11.62 -9.98
N GLU A 464 14.37 -12.32 -11.04
CA GLU A 464 13.46 -12.78 -12.09
C GLU A 464 12.31 -13.62 -11.54
N TYR A 465 11.13 -13.46 -12.13
CA TYR A 465 9.95 -14.25 -11.85
C TYR A 465 9.71 -15.26 -12.96
N LEU A 466 9.97 -16.52 -12.67
CA LEU A 466 9.93 -17.61 -13.65
C LEU A 466 8.83 -18.62 -13.25
N PRO A 467 7.62 -18.49 -13.79
CA PRO A 467 6.54 -19.45 -13.50
C PRO A 467 6.85 -20.82 -14.07
N LEU A 468 6.54 -21.85 -13.28
CA LEU A 468 6.75 -23.25 -13.65
C LEU A 468 5.41 -23.91 -13.97
N SER A 469 5.37 -24.68 -15.07
CA SER A 469 4.18 -25.42 -15.45
C SER A 469 3.90 -26.57 -14.49
N SER A 470 2.67 -26.68 -14.01
CA SER A 470 2.18 -27.83 -13.25
C SER A 470 1.02 -28.49 -13.96
N SER A 471 0.93 -29.82 -13.89
CA SER A 471 -0.26 -30.56 -14.34
C SER A 471 -1.47 -30.37 -13.41
N CYS A 472 -1.24 -29.85 -12.22
CA CYS A 472 -2.29 -29.52 -11.25
C CYS A 472 -2.54 -28.00 -11.27
N ARG A 473 -3.71 -27.58 -11.71
CA ARG A 473 -4.10 -26.17 -11.80
C ARG A 473 -4.12 -25.46 -10.44
N GLN A 474 -4.19 -26.19 -9.36
CA GLN A 474 -4.23 -25.67 -8.00
C GLN A 474 -2.82 -25.37 -7.45
N VAL A 475 -1.76 -25.85 -8.10
CA VAL A 475 -0.38 -25.65 -7.63
C VAL A 475 0.17 -24.38 -8.24
N TYR A 476 0.48 -23.42 -7.38
CA TYR A 476 1.29 -22.26 -7.73
C TYR A 476 2.76 -22.65 -7.58
N ALA A 477 3.52 -22.56 -8.66
CA ALA A 477 4.95 -22.90 -8.65
C ALA A 477 5.73 -21.85 -9.44
N VAL A 478 6.69 -21.20 -8.79
CA VAL A 478 7.54 -20.19 -9.40
C VAL A 478 8.97 -20.30 -8.89
N LEU A 479 9.92 -19.99 -9.76
CA LEU A 479 11.32 -19.81 -9.40
C LEU A 479 11.61 -18.31 -9.36
N ARG A 480 12.17 -17.82 -8.26
CA ARG A 480 12.76 -16.50 -8.13
C ARG A 480 14.27 -16.64 -8.23
N LEU A 481 14.90 -15.88 -9.10
CA LEU A 481 16.32 -16.05 -9.42
C LEU A 481 17.01 -14.68 -9.53
N LEU A 482 18.09 -14.51 -8.76
CA LEU A 482 19.00 -13.38 -8.89
C LEU A 482 20.43 -13.90 -8.68
N GLU A 483 21.25 -13.85 -9.70
CA GLU A 483 22.63 -14.37 -9.67
C GLU A 483 22.75 -15.81 -9.12
N GLU A 484 23.35 -15.99 -7.94
CA GLU A 484 23.49 -17.30 -7.28
C GLU A 484 22.34 -17.58 -6.27
N ASP A 485 21.50 -16.57 -5.96
CA ASP A 485 20.34 -16.73 -5.08
C ASP A 485 19.13 -17.23 -5.86
N ALA A 486 18.61 -18.39 -5.49
CA ALA A 486 17.51 -19.03 -6.19
C ALA A 486 16.53 -19.67 -5.22
N LEU A 487 15.26 -19.26 -5.27
CA LEU A 487 14.20 -19.82 -4.44
C LEU A 487 13.10 -20.43 -5.31
N LEU A 488 12.76 -21.66 -5.01
CA LEU A 488 11.61 -22.34 -5.59
C LEU A 488 10.43 -22.21 -4.60
N ILE A 489 9.40 -21.49 -5.02
CA ILE A 489 8.15 -21.32 -4.27
C ILE A 489 7.13 -22.31 -4.84
N ILE A 490 6.56 -23.14 -3.97
CA ILE A 490 5.47 -24.07 -4.30
C ILE A 490 4.36 -23.90 -3.26
N ALA A 491 3.13 -23.69 -3.73
CA ALA A 491 1.97 -23.47 -2.89
C ALA A 491 0.70 -24.12 -3.48
#